data_3cdd1e493eaf52bf27e5824879884d43
#
_entry.id   3cdd1e493eaf52bf27e5824879884d43
#
_cell.length_a   1.000
_cell.length_b   1.000
_cell.length_c   1.000
_cell.angle_alpha   90.00
_cell.angle_beta   90.00
_cell.angle_gamma   90.00
#
_symmetry.space_group_name_H-M   'P 1'
#
loop_
_entity.id
_entity.type
_entity.pdbx_description
1 polymer ?
#
loop_
_entity_poly.entity_id
_entity_poly.type
_entity_poly.pdbx_seq_one_letter_code
_entity_poly.pdbx_strand_id
1 'polypeptide(L)'
;MRILVLNWQDVTNPQAGGAELHLQEIFSRIVALGHSVDLLCSSWANVPRRVNLDGIDVHRVGTRHTYPFLAQRYYRRHLAGNDYDVVIEDLNKVPLYTPLWGVRKLVALVHHLFGATAFREASPPVAAAVWLSERPLAALYRNVPFQAVSVSTANDLVARGIRRSFIRVIYNGVDSSRLTPDSAERSPHPVFAYLGRLKRYKRVDVVIRAFAGLNLGDATLEIAGTGDYRAPLEGLVRSLDVAPKVRFLGFIPEDDKIHLLRRAWASVLASPKEGWGISNLEAAACGTPVIAANSPGIRESVIDGETGFLVPPDDPQAMTAAMRGLVQSPELVGVLGAAARKFAETFTWERAANETLAHLNEVVAS
;
A
#
# COMPACT_ATOMS: atom_id res chain seq x y z
N MET A 1 -5.27 -8.58 25.20
CA MET A 1 -3.82 -8.78 24.92
C MET A 1 -3.10 -7.45 24.97
N ARG A 2 -1.81 -7.52 25.31
CA ARG A 2 -0.89 -6.42 25.17
C ARG A 2 0.03 -6.68 23.97
N ILE A 3 -0.01 -5.81 22.98
CA ILE A 3 0.61 -6.01 21.67
C ILE A 3 1.69 -4.95 21.44
N LEU A 4 2.88 -5.35 21.00
CA LEU A 4 3.90 -4.43 20.53
C LEU A 4 4.04 -4.56 19.01
N VAL A 5 3.88 -3.45 18.29
CA VAL A 5 4.12 -3.37 16.85
C VAL A 5 5.44 -2.65 16.60
N LEU A 6 6.27 -3.21 15.74
CA LEU A 6 7.53 -2.62 15.30
C LEU A 6 7.37 -2.23 13.82
N ASN A 7 7.39 -0.94 13.53
CA ASN A 7 7.34 -0.44 12.16
C ASN A 7 8.36 0.69 11.95
N TRP A 8 8.66 0.99 10.70
CA TRP A 8 9.61 2.02 10.35
C TRP A 8 9.12 3.44 10.65
N GLN A 9 7.83 3.69 10.59
CA GLN A 9 7.22 5.00 10.84
C GLN A 9 5.75 4.84 11.21
N ASP A 10 5.16 5.85 11.80
CA ASP A 10 3.70 5.91 12.04
C ASP A 10 2.98 6.69 10.94
N VAL A 11 1.65 6.70 10.99
CA VAL A 11 0.78 7.29 9.98
C VAL A 11 0.94 8.81 9.83
N THR A 12 1.44 9.51 10.85
CA THR A 12 1.63 10.97 10.82
C THR A 12 2.95 11.38 10.16
N ASN A 13 3.81 10.40 9.79
CA ASN A 13 5.04 10.70 9.08
C ASN A 13 4.75 11.25 7.68
N PRO A 14 5.40 12.35 7.23
CA PRO A 14 5.20 12.90 5.88
C PRO A 14 5.50 11.92 4.74
N GLN A 15 6.21 10.82 5.02
CA GLN A 15 6.50 9.76 4.06
C GLN A 15 5.65 8.50 4.28
N ALA A 16 4.61 8.58 5.13
CA ALA A 16 3.69 7.47 5.35
C ALA A 16 3.02 7.02 4.04
N GLY A 17 2.64 5.76 4.00
CA GLY A 17 1.97 5.16 2.85
C GLY A 17 1.00 4.06 3.28
N GLY A 18 0.72 3.13 2.37
CA GLY A 18 -0.26 2.07 2.62
C GLY A 18 0.06 1.15 3.80
N ALA A 19 1.33 0.95 4.14
CA ALA A 19 1.72 0.13 5.29
C ALA A 19 1.37 0.82 6.61
N GLU A 20 1.65 2.11 6.73
CA GLU A 20 1.35 2.90 7.91
C GLU A 20 -0.18 3.08 8.08
N LEU A 21 -0.91 3.27 6.98
CA LEU A 21 -2.37 3.27 6.98
C LEU A 21 -2.94 1.92 7.47
N HIS A 22 -2.43 0.81 6.94
CA HIS A 22 -2.81 -0.54 7.37
C HIS A 22 -2.64 -0.71 8.88
N LEU A 23 -1.50 -0.32 9.43
CA LEU A 23 -1.25 -0.43 10.86
C LEU A 23 -2.24 0.41 11.67
N GLN A 24 -2.43 1.66 11.30
CA GLN A 24 -3.37 2.55 11.99
C GLN A 24 -4.78 1.98 11.97
N GLU A 25 -5.28 1.59 10.80
CA GLU A 25 -6.64 1.10 10.62
C GLU A 25 -6.93 -0.21 11.36
N ILE A 26 -5.98 -1.14 11.38
CA ILE A 26 -6.14 -2.43 12.05
C ILE A 26 -5.97 -2.27 13.56
N PHE A 27 -4.90 -1.62 14.01
CA PHE A 27 -4.57 -1.63 15.44
C PHE A 27 -5.40 -0.65 16.26
N SER A 28 -5.91 0.46 15.68
CA SER A 28 -6.92 1.29 16.35
C SER A 28 -8.23 0.54 16.60
N ARG A 29 -8.64 -0.32 15.66
CA ARG A 29 -9.81 -1.20 15.85
C ARG A 29 -9.56 -2.27 16.91
N ILE A 30 -8.37 -2.84 16.94
CA ILE A 30 -7.98 -3.80 17.98
C ILE A 30 -7.96 -3.12 19.36
N VAL A 31 -7.52 -1.86 19.46
CA VAL A 31 -7.63 -1.06 20.69
C VAL A 31 -9.10 -0.86 21.08
N ALA A 32 -9.98 -0.53 20.14
CA ALA A 32 -11.41 -0.38 20.40
C ALA A 32 -12.09 -1.68 20.89
N LEU A 33 -11.50 -2.84 20.59
CA LEU A 33 -11.91 -4.14 21.12
C LEU A 33 -11.36 -4.44 22.53
N GLY A 34 -10.70 -3.47 23.19
CA GLY A 34 -10.22 -3.59 24.57
C GLY A 34 -8.80 -4.16 24.71
N HIS A 35 -7.99 -4.16 23.66
CA HIS A 35 -6.59 -4.54 23.68
C HIS A 35 -5.67 -3.32 23.84
N SER A 36 -4.47 -3.51 24.39
CA SER A 36 -3.45 -2.44 24.47
C SER A 36 -2.44 -2.62 23.35
N VAL A 37 -2.11 -1.54 22.65
CA VAL A 37 -1.16 -1.54 21.53
C VAL A 37 -0.11 -0.46 21.74
N ASP A 38 1.15 -0.87 21.76
CA ASP A 38 2.32 0.00 21.67
C ASP A 38 2.91 -0.09 20.26
N LEU A 39 3.26 1.04 19.64
CA LEU A 39 3.99 1.11 18.37
C LEU A 39 5.38 1.69 18.59
N LEU A 40 6.43 0.94 18.24
CA LEU A 40 7.79 1.45 18.21
C LEU A 40 8.21 1.74 16.76
N CYS A 41 8.55 2.99 16.48
CA CYS A 41 8.93 3.42 15.14
C CYS A 41 10.07 4.45 15.13
N SER A 42 10.53 4.84 13.92
CA SER A 42 11.52 5.91 13.77
C SER A 42 10.91 7.29 14.03
N SER A 43 11.76 8.22 14.46
CA SER A 43 11.43 9.62 14.64
C SER A 43 11.84 10.45 13.42
N TRP A 44 11.34 11.69 13.36
CA TRP A 44 11.78 12.74 12.43
C TRP A 44 11.82 14.10 13.12
N ALA A 45 12.17 15.15 12.38
CA ALA A 45 12.36 16.47 12.96
C ALA A 45 11.06 17.06 13.57
N ASN A 46 11.20 17.68 14.73
CA ASN A 46 10.16 18.46 15.41
C ASN A 46 8.90 17.68 15.81
N VAL A 47 9.04 16.37 16.10
CA VAL A 47 7.90 15.57 16.59
C VAL A 47 8.12 15.06 18.01
N PRO A 48 7.05 14.91 18.81
CA PRO A 48 7.13 14.31 20.13
C PRO A 48 7.67 12.88 20.07
N ARG A 49 8.51 12.51 21.04
CA ARG A 49 9.02 11.13 21.13
C ARG A 49 7.97 10.11 21.53
N ARG A 50 6.91 10.57 22.18
CA ARG A 50 5.75 9.74 22.56
C ARG A 50 4.48 10.49 22.23
N VAL A 51 3.50 9.79 21.69
CA VAL A 51 2.17 10.32 21.37
C VAL A 51 1.17 9.17 21.39
N ASN A 52 -0.06 9.45 21.74
CA ASN A 52 -1.17 8.52 21.54
C ASN A 52 -1.88 8.89 20.24
N LEU A 53 -2.04 7.92 19.34
CA LEU A 53 -2.75 8.05 18.07
C LEU A 53 -3.90 7.03 18.06
N ASP A 54 -5.12 7.49 18.23
CA ASP A 54 -6.34 6.66 18.26
C ASP A 54 -6.23 5.45 19.21
N GLY A 55 -5.65 5.68 20.40
CA GLY A 55 -5.47 4.68 21.43
C GLY A 55 -4.20 3.84 21.31
N ILE A 56 -3.41 4.02 20.26
CA ILE A 56 -2.09 3.39 20.08
C ILE A 56 -1.02 4.26 20.75
N ASP A 57 -0.24 3.70 21.65
CA ASP A 57 0.87 4.40 22.31
C ASP A 57 2.13 4.32 21.43
N VAL A 58 2.45 5.41 20.75
CA VAL A 58 3.55 5.48 19.79
C VAL A 58 4.84 5.95 20.46
N HIS A 59 5.89 5.15 20.31
CA HIS A 59 7.26 5.42 20.74
C HIS A 59 8.16 5.69 19.52
N ARG A 60 8.69 6.90 19.40
CA ARG A 60 9.55 7.31 18.29
C ARG A 60 11.00 7.34 18.71
N VAL A 61 11.87 6.60 18.00
CA VAL A 61 13.29 6.47 18.36
C VAL A 61 14.21 6.59 17.14
N GLY A 62 15.30 7.35 17.33
CA GLY A 62 16.28 7.55 16.26
C GLY A 62 15.72 8.32 15.06
N THR A 63 16.28 8.03 13.89
CA THR A 63 15.85 8.52 12.57
C THR A 63 15.63 7.32 11.65
N ARG A 64 15.10 7.54 10.46
CA ARG A 64 14.97 6.49 9.44
C ARG A 64 16.23 5.65 9.23
N HIS A 65 17.41 6.25 9.38
CA HIS A 65 18.69 5.55 9.14
C HIS A 65 19.26 4.87 10.39
N THR A 66 18.91 5.37 11.58
CA THR A 66 19.45 4.85 12.86
C THR A 66 18.45 3.92 13.58
N TYR A 67 17.20 3.91 13.18
CA TYR A 67 16.15 3.11 13.79
C TYR A 67 16.49 1.60 13.90
N PRO A 68 17.01 0.92 12.86
CA PRO A 68 17.32 -0.52 12.95
C PRO A 68 18.31 -0.86 14.07
N PHE A 69 19.23 0.06 14.37
CA PHE A 69 20.23 -0.11 15.42
C PHE A 69 19.74 0.28 16.81
N LEU A 70 18.79 1.21 16.87
CA LEU A 70 18.31 1.76 18.13
C LEU A 70 17.03 1.07 18.64
N ALA A 71 16.24 0.45 17.76
CA ALA A 71 14.97 -0.18 18.10
C ALA A 71 15.14 -1.27 19.17
N GLN A 72 16.08 -2.21 18.96
CA GLN A 72 16.35 -3.27 19.91
C GLN A 72 16.83 -2.73 21.28
N ARG A 73 17.71 -1.73 21.27
CA ARG A 73 18.20 -1.10 22.51
C ARG A 73 17.07 -0.41 23.29
N TYR A 74 16.19 0.29 22.56
CA TYR A 74 15.03 0.95 23.14
C TYR A 74 14.05 -0.08 23.71
N TYR A 75 13.72 -1.13 22.94
CA TYR A 75 12.90 -2.24 23.38
C TYR A 75 13.43 -2.82 24.70
N ARG A 76 14.70 -3.22 24.76
CA ARG A 76 15.29 -3.82 25.96
C ARG A 76 15.28 -2.91 27.19
N ARG A 77 15.39 -1.60 27.02
CA ARG A 77 15.49 -0.64 28.12
C ARG A 77 14.13 -0.15 28.63
N HIS A 78 13.14 -0.07 27.76
CA HIS A 78 11.91 0.65 28.03
C HIS A 78 10.63 -0.17 27.82
N LEU A 79 10.68 -1.23 27.05
CA LEU A 79 9.49 -1.98 26.62
C LEU A 79 9.52 -3.45 27.03
N ALA A 80 10.68 -4.08 27.13
CA ALA A 80 10.78 -5.51 27.42
C ALA A 80 10.15 -5.96 28.74
N GLY A 81 10.06 -5.04 29.74
CA GLY A 81 9.40 -5.31 31.02
C GLY A 81 7.88 -5.15 31.01
N ASN A 82 7.29 -4.83 29.87
CA ASN A 82 5.84 -4.59 29.75
C ASN A 82 5.01 -5.87 29.55
N ASP A 83 5.62 -7.06 29.57
CA ASP A 83 4.96 -8.36 29.42
C ASP A 83 3.99 -8.41 28.20
N TYR A 84 4.52 -8.12 27.02
CA TYR A 84 3.73 -8.24 25.78
C TYR A 84 3.36 -9.69 25.50
N ASP A 85 2.08 -9.93 25.21
CA ASP A 85 1.57 -11.23 24.79
C ASP A 85 2.13 -11.62 23.42
N VAL A 86 2.28 -10.63 22.53
CA VAL A 86 2.81 -10.82 21.18
C VAL A 86 3.53 -9.56 20.68
N VAL A 87 4.60 -9.77 19.92
CA VAL A 87 5.29 -8.72 19.18
C VAL A 87 5.04 -8.94 17.69
N ILE A 88 4.80 -7.87 16.95
CA ILE A 88 4.62 -7.89 15.50
C ILE A 88 5.76 -7.08 14.88
N GLU A 89 6.53 -7.70 14.00
CA GLU A 89 7.49 -6.98 13.17
C GLU A 89 6.93 -6.76 11.78
N ASP A 90 6.67 -5.51 11.40
CA ASP A 90 6.36 -5.15 10.02
C ASP A 90 7.65 -5.09 9.19
N LEU A 91 7.82 -6.08 8.33
CA LEU A 91 8.94 -6.22 7.39
C LEU A 91 8.75 -5.30 6.17
N ASN A 92 8.69 -4.00 6.44
CA ASN A 92 8.35 -2.99 5.43
C ASN A 92 9.57 -2.44 4.66
N LYS A 93 10.79 -2.50 5.23
CA LYS A 93 12.03 -2.00 4.59
C LYS A 93 13.17 -2.99 4.78
N VAL A 94 13.92 -2.81 5.87
CA VAL A 94 14.99 -3.73 6.27
C VAL A 94 14.50 -4.48 7.50
N PRO A 95 14.65 -5.82 7.57
CA PRO A 95 14.28 -6.58 8.74
C PRO A 95 15.03 -6.11 10.00
N LEU A 96 14.33 -6.06 11.12
CA LEU A 96 14.92 -5.76 12.43
C LEU A 96 15.51 -7.01 13.08
N TYR A 97 15.25 -8.18 12.50
CA TYR A 97 15.69 -9.49 13.00
C TYR A 97 15.23 -9.76 14.44
N THR A 98 13.97 -9.45 14.72
CA THR A 98 13.38 -9.65 16.07
C THR A 98 13.44 -11.06 16.63
N PRO A 99 13.54 -12.16 15.83
CA PRO A 99 13.84 -13.48 16.40
C PRO A 99 15.11 -13.50 17.26
N LEU A 100 16.07 -12.59 17.00
CA LEU A 100 17.33 -12.48 17.77
C LEU A 100 17.19 -11.59 19.03
N TRP A 101 16.01 -11.00 19.29
CA TRP A 101 15.80 -10.11 20.44
C TRP A 101 15.43 -10.85 21.73
N GLY A 102 15.09 -12.15 21.64
CA GLY A 102 14.58 -12.94 22.75
C GLY A 102 13.09 -12.74 23.01
N VAL A 103 12.33 -12.33 22.00
CA VAL A 103 10.88 -12.18 22.07
C VAL A 103 10.22 -13.56 22.13
N ARG A 104 9.24 -13.75 23.03
CA ARG A 104 8.58 -15.05 23.24
C ARG A 104 7.64 -15.43 22.11
N LYS A 105 6.73 -14.51 21.74
CA LYS A 105 5.75 -14.68 20.66
C LYS A 105 5.93 -13.59 19.64
N LEU A 106 6.11 -13.96 18.40
CA LEU A 106 6.42 -13.05 17.30
C LEU A 106 5.55 -13.39 16.09
N VAL A 107 5.05 -12.37 15.41
CA VAL A 107 4.43 -12.44 14.09
C VAL A 107 5.19 -11.50 13.15
N ALA A 108 5.52 -11.96 11.96
CA ALA A 108 6.10 -11.15 10.91
C ALA A 108 4.99 -10.69 9.93
N LEU A 109 4.72 -9.39 9.88
CA LEU A 109 3.80 -8.79 8.92
C LEU A 109 4.56 -8.37 7.67
N VAL A 110 4.03 -8.70 6.49
CA VAL A 110 4.69 -8.40 5.22
C VAL A 110 3.71 -7.81 4.22
N HIS A 111 3.98 -6.58 3.80
CA HIS A 111 3.26 -5.93 2.69
C HIS A 111 3.84 -6.39 1.35
N HIS A 112 5.13 -6.22 1.15
CA HIS A 112 5.91 -6.77 0.04
C HIS A 112 7.40 -6.76 0.40
N LEU A 113 8.15 -7.65 -0.17
CA LEU A 113 9.61 -7.64 -0.09
C LEU A 113 10.19 -7.06 -1.38
N PHE A 114 11.26 -6.29 -1.26
CA PHE A 114 11.86 -5.61 -2.41
C PHE A 114 12.56 -6.59 -3.35
N GLY A 115 13.35 -7.50 -2.82
CA GLY A 115 14.15 -8.39 -3.67
C GLY A 115 14.98 -7.60 -4.69
N ALA A 116 14.99 -8.09 -5.93
CA ALA A 116 15.69 -7.42 -7.03
C ALA A 116 15.07 -6.07 -7.44
N THR A 117 13.83 -5.76 -7.04
CA THR A 117 13.21 -4.47 -7.38
C THR A 117 13.87 -3.30 -6.65
N ALA A 118 14.59 -3.56 -5.54
CA ALA A 118 15.39 -2.56 -4.84
C ALA A 118 16.36 -1.82 -5.77
N PHE A 119 16.92 -2.51 -6.77
CA PHE A 119 17.85 -1.92 -7.76
C PHE A 119 17.18 -0.96 -8.75
N ARG A 120 15.86 -0.93 -8.80
CA ARG A 120 15.11 0.05 -9.59
C ARG A 120 14.79 1.34 -8.81
N GLU A 121 14.96 1.30 -7.46
CA GLU A 121 14.49 2.35 -6.55
C GLU A 121 15.62 3.10 -5.85
N ALA A 122 16.75 2.44 -5.63
CA ALA A 122 17.85 2.98 -4.85
C ALA A 122 19.17 2.90 -5.60
N SER A 123 20.17 3.66 -5.12
CA SER A 123 21.54 3.53 -5.64
C SER A 123 22.06 2.10 -5.45
N PRO A 124 22.94 1.58 -6.33
CA PRO A 124 23.39 0.18 -6.29
C PRO A 124 23.87 -0.28 -4.90
N PRO A 125 24.66 0.50 -4.12
CA PRO A 125 25.08 0.08 -2.79
C PRO A 125 23.90 -0.08 -1.80
N VAL A 126 22.95 0.84 -1.83
CA VAL A 126 21.75 0.81 -0.96
C VAL A 126 20.85 -0.36 -1.37
N ALA A 127 20.62 -0.54 -2.66
CA ALA A 127 19.84 -1.66 -3.19
C ALA A 127 20.45 -3.02 -2.82
N ALA A 128 21.77 -3.15 -2.94
CA ALA A 128 22.49 -4.35 -2.52
C ALA A 128 22.35 -4.60 -1.02
N ALA A 129 22.44 -3.57 -0.18
CA ALA A 129 22.24 -3.69 1.26
C ALA A 129 20.85 -4.18 1.61
N VAL A 130 19.79 -3.61 0.99
CA VAL A 130 18.41 -4.06 1.17
C VAL A 130 18.25 -5.51 0.71
N TRP A 131 18.70 -5.84 -0.48
CA TRP A 131 18.62 -7.19 -1.04
C TRP A 131 19.34 -8.24 -0.18
N LEU A 132 20.54 -7.91 0.32
CA LEU A 132 21.30 -8.78 1.23
C LEU A 132 20.62 -8.92 2.59
N SER A 133 19.99 -7.87 3.11
CA SER A 133 19.27 -7.94 4.39
C SER A 133 18.04 -8.85 4.34
N GLU A 134 17.44 -9.08 3.17
CA GLU A 134 16.33 -10.02 3.02
C GLU A 134 16.77 -11.50 2.91
N ARG A 135 18.05 -11.78 2.62
CA ARG A 135 18.54 -13.15 2.43
C ARG A 135 18.44 -14.06 3.66
N PRO A 136 18.70 -13.58 4.90
CA PRO A 136 18.60 -14.44 6.08
C PRO A 136 17.17 -14.73 6.53
N LEU A 137 16.11 -14.10 5.93
CA LEU A 137 14.74 -14.23 6.41
C LEU A 137 14.30 -15.68 6.59
N ALA A 138 14.50 -16.54 5.57
CA ALA A 138 14.07 -17.94 5.64
C ALA A 138 14.73 -18.71 6.79
N ALA A 139 15.98 -18.39 7.11
CA ALA A 139 16.72 -19.06 8.19
C ALA A 139 16.32 -18.52 9.57
N LEU A 140 16.29 -17.19 9.72
CA LEU A 140 16.04 -16.54 11.02
C LEU A 140 14.57 -16.58 11.43
N TYR A 141 13.65 -16.52 10.46
CA TYR A 141 12.20 -16.50 10.71
C TYR A 141 11.52 -17.84 10.42
N ARG A 142 12.27 -18.95 10.28
CA ARG A 142 11.76 -20.28 9.90
C ARG A 142 10.60 -20.82 10.76
N ASN A 143 10.53 -20.39 12.02
CA ASN A 143 9.50 -20.79 12.98
C ASN A 143 8.58 -19.63 13.40
N VAL A 144 8.66 -18.50 12.70
CA VAL A 144 7.82 -17.34 12.94
C VAL A 144 6.57 -17.43 12.09
N PRO A 145 5.36 -17.27 12.65
CA PRO A 145 4.15 -17.06 11.85
C PRO A 145 4.22 -15.76 11.06
N PHE A 146 3.76 -15.81 9.81
CA PHE A 146 3.71 -14.66 8.91
C PHE A 146 2.26 -14.25 8.65
N GLN A 147 2.06 -12.96 8.53
CA GLN A 147 0.86 -12.36 7.97
C GLN A 147 1.23 -11.64 6.68
N ALA A 148 0.64 -12.04 5.56
CA ALA A 148 0.84 -11.45 4.24
C ALA A 148 -0.44 -10.73 3.80
N VAL A 149 -0.30 -9.54 3.20
CA VAL A 149 -1.45 -8.73 2.77
C VAL A 149 -2.07 -9.19 1.44
N SER A 150 -1.47 -10.19 0.78
CA SER A 150 -1.97 -10.75 -0.48
C SER A 150 -1.45 -12.18 -0.72
N VAL A 151 -2.10 -12.93 -1.60
CA VAL A 151 -1.60 -14.23 -2.07
C VAL A 151 -0.28 -14.06 -2.83
N SER A 152 -0.13 -12.99 -3.59
CA SER A 152 1.13 -12.65 -4.28
C SER A 152 2.29 -12.48 -3.30
N THR A 153 2.07 -11.77 -2.17
CA THR A 153 3.06 -11.63 -1.10
C THR A 153 3.36 -12.97 -0.42
N ALA A 154 2.33 -13.78 -0.17
CA ALA A 154 2.51 -15.12 0.39
C ALA A 154 3.34 -16.02 -0.53
N ASN A 155 3.08 -15.99 -1.84
CA ASN A 155 3.85 -16.75 -2.83
C ASN A 155 5.31 -16.27 -2.93
N ASP A 156 5.57 -14.96 -2.83
CA ASP A 156 6.94 -14.43 -2.75
C ASP A 156 7.68 -14.92 -1.50
N LEU A 157 7.01 -15.00 -0.35
CA LEU A 157 7.56 -15.57 0.88
C LEU A 157 7.88 -17.07 0.72
N VAL A 158 6.97 -17.84 0.11
CA VAL A 158 7.21 -19.27 -0.18
C VAL A 158 8.41 -19.45 -1.11
N ALA A 159 8.50 -18.65 -2.18
CA ALA A 159 9.64 -18.68 -3.10
C ALA A 159 10.99 -18.35 -2.42
N ARG A 160 10.95 -17.66 -1.29
CA ARG A 160 12.14 -17.36 -0.46
C ARG A 160 12.43 -18.42 0.60
N GLY A 161 11.62 -19.48 0.69
CA GLY A 161 11.82 -20.61 1.60
C GLY A 161 11.00 -20.56 2.90
N ILE A 162 10.07 -19.64 3.05
CA ILE A 162 9.11 -19.65 4.17
C ILE A 162 8.06 -20.73 3.91
N ARG A 163 7.79 -21.58 4.89
CA ARG A 163 6.79 -22.65 4.77
C ARG A 163 5.39 -22.08 4.62
N ARG A 164 4.62 -22.53 3.64
CA ARG A 164 3.24 -22.05 3.38
C ARG A 164 2.32 -22.15 4.61
N SER A 165 2.50 -23.20 5.44
CA SER A 165 1.72 -23.40 6.67
C SER A 165 1.95 -22.34 7.75
N PHE A 166 2.99 -21.54 7.64
CA PHE A 166 3.31 -20.43 8.54
C PHE A 166 2.78 -19.09 8.04
N ILE A 167 2.15 -19.04 6.86
CA ILE A 167 1.71 -17.80 6.24
C ILE A 167 0.18 -17.73 6.24
N ARG A 168 -0.38 -16.75 6.97
CA ARG A 168 -1.77 -16.34 6.91
C ARG A 168 -1.89 -15.17 5.93
N VAL A 169 -2.81 -15.25 4.97
CA VAL A 169 -3.15 -14.13 4.11
C VAL A 169 -4.31 -13.39 4.74
N ILE A 170 -4.13 -12.09 5.00
CA ILE A 170 -5.15 -11.17 5.50
C ILE A 170 -5.09 -9.93 4.64
N TYR A 171 -6.11 -9.73 3.83
CA TYR A 171 -6.19 -8.60 2.91
C TYR A 171 -6.44 -7.28 3.64
N ASN A 172 -5.91 -6.19 3.10
CA ASN A 172 -6.23 -4.85 3.59
C ASN A 172 -7.70 -4.52 3.34
N GLY A 173 -8.24 -3.64 4.15
CA GLY A 173 -9.57 -3.09 3.97
C GLY A 173 -9.59 -1.78 3.19
N VAL A 174 -10.80 -1.31 2.97
CA VAL A 174 -11.13 0.03 2.51
C VAL A 174 -12.31 0.57 3.33
N ASP A 175 -12.34 1.87 3.59
CA ASP A 175 -13.49 2.51 4.24
C ASP A 175 -14.58 2.78 3.23
N SER A 176 -15.39 1.76 2.95
CA SER A 176 -16.52 1.85 2.03
C SER A 176 -17.72 2.63 2.57
N SER A 177 -17.71 3.03 3.83
CA SER A 177 -18.72 3.92 4.40
C SER A 177 -18.46 5.39 4.03
N ARG A 178 -17.21 5.80 3.97
CA ARG A 178 -16.78 7.13 3.57
C ARG A 178 -16.55 7.24 2.06
N LEU A 179 -15.89 6.25 1.48
CA LEU A 179 -15.65 6.13 0.04
C LEU A 179 -16.92 5.57 -0.63
N THR A 180 -17.80 6.44 -1.06
CA THR A 180 -19.09 6.06 -1.67
C THR A 180 -19.22 6.61 -3.09
N PRO A 181 -19.90 5.89 -3.99
CA PRO A 181 -20.20 6.39 -5.32
C PRO A 181 -21.08 7.64 -5.25
N ASP A 182 -20.87 8.56 -6.19
CA ASP A 182 -21.79 9.63 -6.51
C ASP A 182 -21.79 9.84 -8.04
N SER A 183 -22.87 9.41 -8.69
CA SER A 183 -23.00 9.52 -10.13
C SER A 183 -23.16 10.97 -10.62
N ALA A 184 -23.62 11.88 -9.75
CA ALA A 184 -23.76 13.30 -10.08
C ALA A 184 -22.39 14.00 -10.18
N GLU A 185 -21.37 13.49 -9.48
CA GLU A 185 -20.01 14.02 -9.56
C GLU A 185 -19.23 13.47 -10.78
N ARG A 186 -19.75 12.45 -11.49
CA ARG A 186 -19.05 11.86 -12.65
C ARG A 186 -18.85 12.93 -13.72
N SER A 187 -17.59 13.11 -14.15
CA SER A 187 -17.27 14.07 -15.21
C SER A 187 -17.99 13.74 -16.52
N PRO A 188 -18.55 14.73 -17.22
CA PRO A 188 -19.14 14.52 -18.55
C PRO A 188 -18.08 14.22 -19.61
N HIS A 189 -16.81 14.54 -19.34
CA HIS A 189 -15.67 14.25 -20.21
C HIS A 189 -14.75 13.22 -19.58
N PRO A 190 -13.97 12.44 -20.37
CA PRO A 190 -13.09 11.43 -19.84
C PRO A 190 -12.03 12.01 -18.90
N VAL A 191 -12.06 11.62 -17.63
CA VAL A 191 -11.04 11.93 -16.61
C VAL A 191 -10.41 10.63 -16.18
N PHE A 192 -9.10 10.50 -16.38
CA PHE A 192 -8.32 9.40 -15.84
C PHE A 192 -7.56 9.89 -14.60
N ALA A 193 -7.60 9.13 -13.51
CA ALA A 193 -6.98 9.51 -12.25
C ALA A 193 -5.83 8.56 -11.90
N TYR A 194 -4.69 9.11 -11.53
CA TYR A 194 -3.63 8.39 -10.86
C TYR A 194 -3.58 8.84 -9.40
N LEU A 195 -3.53 7.88 -8.47
CA LEU A 195 -3.41 8.15 -7.04
C LEU A 195 -2.23 7.37 -6.46
N GLY A 196 -1.22 8.07 -5.94
CA GLY A 196 -0.09 7.43 -5.29
C GLY A 196 1.21 8.23 -5.31
N ARG A 197 2.24 7.72 -4.65
CA ARG A 197 3.55 8.37 -4.61
C ARG A 197 4.18 8.44 -5.99
N LEU A 198 4.82 9.58 -6.31
CA LEU A 198 5.55 9.77 -7.56
C LEU A 198 6.97 9.23 -7.41
N LYS A 199 7.12 7.92 -7.51
CA LYS A 199 8.39 7.19 -7.48
C LYS A 199 8.62 6.50 -8.83
N ARG A 200 9.88 6.31 -9.19
CA ARG A 200 10.25 5.70 -10.47
C ARG A 200 9.60 4.32 -10.67
N TYR A 201 9.55 3.49 -9.61
CA TYR A 201 8.97 2.15 -9.68
C TYR A 201 7.45 2.12 -9.87
N LYS A 202 6.75 3.21 -9.54
CA LYS A 202 5.29 3.33 -9.73
C LYS A 202 4.91 3.46 -11.20
N ARG A 203 5.88 3.68 -12.09
CA ARG A 203 5.71 3.69 -13.55
C ARG A 203 4.61 4.64 -14.03
N VAL A 204 4.50 5.81 -13.41
CA VAL A 204 3.58 6.88 -13.85
C VAL A 204 3.92 7.36 -15.27
N ASP A 205 5.15 7.16 -15.70
CA ASP A 205 5.59 7.37 -17.08
C ASP A 205 4.80 6.53 -18.10
N VAL A 206 4.46 5.28 -17.75
CA VAL A 206 3.61 4.39 -18.58
C VAL A 206 2.19 4.96 -18.68
N VAL A 207 1.62 5.42 -17.56
CA VAL A 207 0.29 6.05 -17.52
C VAL A 207 0.25 7.29 -18.42
N ILE A 208 1.25 8.17 -18.33
CA ILE A 208 1.33 9.39 -19.14
C ILE A 208 1.47 9.04 -20.64
N ARG A 209 2.30 8.06 -21.00
CA ARG A 209 2.45 7.59 -22.39
C ARG A 209 1.15 6.97 -22.92
N ALA A 210 0.48 6.18 -22.08
CA ALA A 210 -0.81 5.60 -22.43
C ALA A 210 -1.87 6.68 -22.70
N PHE A 211 -1.95 7.66 -21.83
CA PHE A 211 -2.85 8.80 -21.98
C PHE A 211 -2.54 9.62 -23.23
N ALA A 212 -1.27 9.90 -23.50
CA ALA A 212 -0.86 10.59 -24.74
C ALA A 212 -1.29 9.83 -26.00
N GLY A 213 -1.23 8.49 -25.97
CA GLY A 213 -1.67 7.63 -27.07
C GLY A 213 -3.18 7.67 -27.37
N LEU A 214 -4.01 8.19 -26.47
CA LEU A 214 -5.44 8.38 -26.70
C LEU A 214 -5.71 9.39 -27.81
N ASN A 215 -4.92 10.47 -27.83
CA ASN A 215 -5.06 11.59 -28.78
C ASN A 215 -6.50 12.17 -28.83
N LEU A 216 -7.13 12.37 -27.69
CA LEU A 216 -8.49 12.89 -27.55
C LEU A 216 -8.47 14.34 -27.04
N GLY A 217 -9.34 15.22 -27.61
CA GLY A 217 -9.36 16.64 -27.33
C GLY A 217 -9.82 17.00 -25.94
N ASP A 218 -10.80 16.29 -25.42
CA ASP A 218 -11.54 16.57 -24.19
C ASP A 218 -11.19 15.68 -22.99
N ALA A 219 -10.31 14.70 -23.19
CA ALA A 219 -9.82 13.84 -22.09
C ALA A 219 -8.77 14.57 -21.24
N THR A 220 -8.76 14.28 -19.93
CA THR A 220 -7.77 14.76 -18.97
C THR A 220 -7.17 13.63 -18.14
N LEU A 221 -5.90 13.80 -17.75
CA LEU A 221 -5.22 12.93 -16.78
C LEU A 221 -4.89 13.77 -15.54
N GLU A 222 -5.38 13.33 -14.39
CA GLU A 222 -5.13 13.96 -13.10
C GLU A 222 -4.25 13.06 -12.22
N ILE A 223 -3.11 13.60 -11.81
CA ILE A 223 -2.07 12.86 -11.07
C ILE A 223 -1.99 13.42 -9.65
N ALA A 224 -2.59 12.69 -8.70
CA ALA A 224 -2.55 13.01 -7.29
C ALA A 224 -1.43 12.25 -6.59
N GLY A 225 -0.60 12.99 -5.88
CA GLY A 225 0.52 12.48 -5.11
C GLY A 225 1.80 13.30 -5.23
N THR A 226 2.75 12.98 -4.36
CA THR A 226 4.07 13.64 -4.30
C THR A 226 5.19 12.62 -4.42
N GLY A 227 6.37 13.09 -4.78
CA GLY A 227 7.56 12.24 -4.86
C GLY A 227 8.70 12.89 -5.66
N ASP A 228 9.87 12.30 -5.52
CA ASP A 228 11.11 12.76 -6.15
C ASP A 228 11.15 12.54 -7.67
N TYR A 229 10.21 11.74 -8.20
CA TYR A 229 10.12 11.49 -9.65
C TYR A 229 9.18 12.46 -10.38
N ARG A 230 8.64 13.48 -9.70
CA ARG A 230 7.73 14.48 -10.31
C ARG A 230 8.35 15.22 -11.48
N ALA A 231 9.55 15.80 -11.30
CA ALA A 231 10.19 16.61 -12.34
C ALA A 231 10.47 15.83 -13.64
N PRO A 232 10.98 14.57 -13.62
CA PRO A 232 11.05 13.73 -14.82
C PRO A 232 9.70 13.50 -15.50
N LEU A 233 8.61 13.30 -14.74
CA LEU A 233 7.26 13.12 -15.29
C LEU A 233 6.73 14.38 -15.96
N GLU A 234 6.93 15.56 -15.37
CA GLU A 234 6.59 16.85 -15.99
C GLU A 234 7.40 17.10 -17.28
N GLY A 235 8.66 16.67 -17.31
CA GLY A 235 9.48 16.67 -18.51
C GLY A 235 8.90 15.78 -19.61
N LEU A 236 8.44 14.59 -19.25
CA LEU A 236 7.79 13.66 -20.17
C LEU A 236 6.49 14.24 -20.74
N VAL A 237 5.65 14.84 -19.91
CA VAL A 237 4.39 15.47 -20.31
C VAL A 237 4.64 16.56 -21.38
N ARG A 238 5.67 17.40 -21.17
CA ARG A 238 6.06 18.41 -22.16
C ARG A 238 6.57 17.79 -23.46
N SER A 239 7.40 16.74 -23.38
CA SER A 239 7.96 16.08 -24.57
C SER A 239 6.93 15.36 -25.43
N LEU A 240 5.78 15.00 -24.85
CA LEU A 240 4.66 14.35 -25.52
C LEU A 240 3.56 15.34 -25.96
N ASP A 241 3.76 16.64 -25.73
CA ASP A 241 2.81 17.72 -26.06
C ASP A 241 1.41 17.53 -25.48
N VAL A 242 1.32 16.97 -24.24
CA VAL A 242 0.05 16.75 -23.53
C VAL A 242 -0.08 17.62 -22.27
N ALA A 243 0.78 18.62 -22.11
CA ALA A 243 0.78 19.49 -20.92
C ALA A 243 -0.55 20.17 -20.61
N PRO A 244 -1.38 20.62 -21.58
CA PRO A 244 -2.68 21.22 -21.28
C PRO A 244 -3.70 20.24 -20.68
N LYS A 245 -3.49 18.92 -20.87
CA LYS A 245 -4.43 17.85 -20.51
C LYS A 245 -3.99 17.04 -19.28
N VAL A 246 -2.77 17.27 -18.77
CA VAL A 246 -2.22 16.53 -17.63
C VAL A 246 -2.05 17.48 -16.43
N ARG A 247 -2.70 17.17 -15.33
CA ARG A 247 -2.67 17.99 -14.11
C ARG A 247 -1.96 17.23 -12.97
N PHE A 248 -0.90 17.82 -12.42
CA PHE A 248 -0.24 17.33 -11.21
C PHE A 248 -0.84 18.01 -9.98
N LEU A 249 -1.70 17.32 -9.25
CA LEU A 249 -2.44 17.88 -8.12
C LEU A 249 -1.59 17.97 -6.83
N GLY A 250 -0.45 17.25 -6.77
CA GLY A 250 0.34 17.16 -5.54
C GLY A 250 -0.33 16.29 -4.49
N PHE A 251 -0.05 16.55 -3.21
CA PHE A 251 -0.80 15.95 -2.10
C PHE A 251 -2.21 16.56 -2.08
N ILE A 252 -3.21 15.70 -2.00
CA ILE A 252 -4.60 16.12 -1.86
C ILE A 252 -5.17 15.57 -0.54
N PRO A 253 -6.03 16.34 0.17
CA PRO A 253 -6.78 15.87 1.33
C PRO A 253 -7.70 14.70 0.97
N GLU A 254 -8.19 14.00 2.00
CA GLU A 254 -9.04 12.82 1.84
C GLU A 254 -10.34 13.13 1.07
N ASP A 255 -10.99 14.27 1.37
CA ASP A 255 -12.24 14.65 0.70
C ASP A 255 -11.99 14.97 -0.79
N ASP A 256 -10.88 15.66 -1.12
CA ASP A 256 -10.49 15.92 -2.51
C ASP A 256 -10.14 14.61 -3.25
N LYS A 257 -9.59 13.62 -2.55
CA LYS A 257 -9.35 12.27 -3.08
C LYS A 257 -10.68 11.60 -3.46
N ILE A 258 -11.68 11.67 -2.59
CA ILE A 258 -13.03 11.13 -2.83
C ILE A 258 -13.64 11.79 -4.06
N HIS A 259 -13.62 13.13 -4.14
CA HIS A 259 -14.11 13.86 -5.29
C HIS A 259 -13.37 13.52 -6.58
N LEU A 260 -12.03 13.36 -6.52
CA LEU A 260 -11.24 12.93 -7.68
C LEU A 260 -11.69 11.55 -8.17
N LEU A 261 -11.84 10.59 -7.25
CA LEU A 261 -12.22 9.23 -7.60
C LEU A 261 -13.64 9.15 -8.13
N ARG A 262 -14.62 9.89 -7.55
CA ARG A 262 -16.01 9.93 -8.03
C ARG A 262 -16.13 10.49 -9.45
N ARG A 263 -15.40 11.58 -9.77
CA ARG A 263 -15.47 12.19 -11.10
C ARG A 263 -14.67 11.45 -12.16
N ALA A 264 -13.69 10.60 -11.80
CA ALA A 264 -12.87 9.89 -12.76
C ALA A 264 -13.65 8.78 -13.50
N TRP A 265 -13.40 8.62 -14.78
CA TRP A 265 -13.90 7.51 -15.59
C TRP A 265 -13.15 6.21 -15.27
N ALA A 266 -11.87 6.31 -14.94
CA ALA A 266 -11.10 5.21 -14.39
C ALA A 266 -9.93 5.71 -13.53
N SER A 267 -9.59 4.94 -12.50
CA SER A 267 -8.29 5.03 -11.83
C SER A 267 -7.25 4.20 -12.59
N VAL A 268 -6.02 4.71 -12.71
CA VAL A 268 -4.98 4.07 -13.54
C VAL A 268 -3.74 3.79 -12.73
N LEU A 269 -3.25 2.53 -12.72
CA LEU A 269 -2.08 2.11 -11.94
C LEU A 269 -1.15 1.19 -12.76
N ALA A 270 0.08 1.63 -12.98
CA ALA A 270 1.05 0.90 -13.81
C ALA A 270 2.19 0.22 -13.02
N SER A 271 2.11 0.15 -11.69
CA SER A 271 3.17 -0.40 -10.84
C SER A 271 3.48 -1.86 -11.18
N PRO A 272 4.75 -2.25 -11.31
CA PRO A 272 5.13 -3.64 -11.60
C PRO A 272 5.01 -4.57 -10.39
N LYS A 273 4.85 -4.02 -9.19
CA LYS A 273 4.66 -4.77 -7.94
C LYS A 273 4.06 -3.86 -6.86
N GLU A 274 3.05 -4.37 -6.18
CA GLU A 274 2.46 -3.76 -4.98
C GLU A 274 2.24 -4.84 -3.91
N GLY A 275 1.97 -4.41 -2.68
CA GLY A 275 1.51 -5.32 -1.64
C GLY A 275 0.10 -5.81 -1.93
N TRP A 276 -0.83 -4.83 -2.17
CA TRP A 276 -2.24 -5.14 -2.41
C TRP A 276 -2.90 -4.22 -3.45
N GLY A 277 -2.60 -2.94 -3.45
CA GLY A 277 -3.27 -1.96 -4.31
C GLY A 277 -4.47 -1.29 -3.62
N ILE A 278 -4.26 -0.76 -2.42
CA ILE A 278 -5.30 -0.04 -1.65
C ILE A 278 -5.97 1.04 -2.51
N SER A 279 -5.22 1.81 -3.30
CA SER A 279 -5.77 2.84 -4.17
C SER A 279 -6.75 2.31 -5.24
N ASN A 280 -6.60 1.06 -5.66
CA ASN A 280 -7.56 0.41 -6.56
C ASN A 280 -8.89 0.14 -5.84
N LEU A 281 -8.82 -0.32 -4.59
CA LEU A 281 -10.02 -0.53 -3.77
C LEU A 281 -10.69 0.78 -3.38
N GLU A 282 -9.92 1.85 -3.14
CA GLU A 282 -10.47 3.19 -2.89
C GLU A 282 -11.25 3.70 -4.12
N ALA A 283 -10.69 3.53 -5.32
CA ALA A 283 -11.39 3.86 -6.56
C ALA A 283 -12.64 3.00 -6.75
N ALA A 284 -12.52 1.69 -6.56
CA ALA A 284 -13.62 0.75 -6.64
C ALA A 284 -14.74 1.08 -5.64
N ALA A 285 -14.39 1.45 -4.40
CA ALA A 285 -15.34 1.88 -3.38
C ALA A 285 -16.12 3.15 -3.78
N CYS A 286 -15.50 4.06 -4.55
CA CYS A 286 -16.15 5.22 -5.15
C CYS A 286 -16.94 4.88 -6.44
N GLY A 287 -17.10 3.62 -6.80
CA GLY A 287 -17.78 3.21 -8.03
C GLY A 287 -16.99 3.57 -9.30
N THR A 288 -15.67 3.62 -9.22
CA THR A 288 -14.79 3.96 -10.34
C THR A 288 -13.98 2.74 -10.74
N PRO A 289 -14.11 2.28 -12.00
CA PRO A 289 -13.35 1.14 -12.49
C PRO A 289 -11.85 1.42 -12.52
N VAL A 290 -11.05 0.36 -12.54
CA VAL A 290 -9.59 0.46 -12.50
C VAL A 290 -8.98 -0.08 -13.78
N ILE A 291 -8.01 0.63 -14.35
CA ILE A 291 -7.11 0.12 -15.40
C ILE A 291 -5.74 -0.08 -14.75
N ALA A 292 -5.29 -1.31 -14.62
CA ALA A 292 -4.08 -1.58 -13.87
C ALA A 292 -3.15 -2.59 -14.56
N ALA A 293 -1.86 -2.51 -14.25
CA ALA A 293 -0.91 -3.52 -14.68
C ALA A 293 -1.23 -4.89 -14.04
N ASN A 294 -1.23 -5.95 -14.84
CA ASN A 294 -1.38 -7.33 -14.37
C ASN A 294 -0.11 -7.79 -13.64
N SER A 295 0.11 -7.26 -12.45
CA SER A 295 1.32 -7.47 -11.66
C SER A 295 1.00 -7.98 -10.24
N PRO A 296 1.99 -8.58 -9.55
CA PRO A 296 1.78 -9.11 -8.21
C PRO A 296 1.19 -8.07 -7.23
N GLY A 297 0.20 -8.48 -6.44
CA GLY A 297 -0.60 -7.65 -5.55
C GLY A 297 -1.72 -6.91 -6.28
N ILE A 298 -1.44 -6.20 -7.35
CA ILE A 298 -2.44 -5.43 -8.12
C ILE A 298 -3.52 -6.33 -8.72
N ARG A 299 -3.13 -7.45 -9.34
CA ARG A 299 -4.07 -8.40 -9.98
C ARG A 299 -5.11 -8.99 -9.03
N GLU A 300 -4.90 -8.88 -7.73
CA GLU A 300 -5.82 -9.37 -6.72
C GLU A 300 -6.85 -8.31 -6.29
N SER A 301 -6.60 -7.03 -6.61
CA SER A 301 -7.49 -5.89 -6.31
C SER A 301 -8.35 -5.46 -7.52
N VAL A 302 -8.26 -6.18 -8.64
CA VAL A 302 -9.04 -5.93 -9.87
C VAL A 302 -9.43 -7.26 -10.47
N ILE A 303 -10.71 -7.45 -10.81
CA ILE A 303 -11.21 -8.58 -11.60
C ILE A 303 -11.29 -8.12 -13.05
N ASP A 304 -10.43 -8.72 -13.91
CA ASP A 304 -10.31 -8.33 -15.32
C ASP A 304 -11.61 -8.50 -16.08
N GLY A 305 -12.04 -7.44 -16.78
CA GLY A 305 -13.30 -7.39 -17.54
C GLY A 305 -14.57 -7.24 -16.69
N GLU A 306 -14.47 -7.26 -15.34
CA GLU A 306 -15.61 -7.15 -14.42
C GLU A 306 -15.55 -5.89 -13.56
N THR A 307 -14.44 -5.63 -12.88
CA THR A 307 -14.25 -4.43 -12.03
C THR A 307 -13.32 -3.39 -12.65
N GLY A 308 -12.80 -3.70 -13.83
CA GLY A 308 -11.84 -2.90 -14.56
C GLY A 308 -11.06 -3.75 -15.55
N PHE A 309 -9.86 -3.30 -15.93
CA PHE A 309 -9.02 -4.00 -16.91
C PHE A 309 -7.60 -4.23 -16.35
N LEU A 310 -7.09 -5.44 -16.56
CA LEU A 310 -5.70 -5.79 -16.29
C LEU A 310 -4.92 -5.83 -17.62
N VAL A 311 -3.90 -4.98 -17.73
CA VAL A 311 -3.04 -4.86 -18.91
C VAL A 311 -1.64 -5.42 -18.65
N PRO A 312 -0.89 -5.88 -19.66
CA PRO A 312 0.49 -6.29 -19.47
C PRO A 312 1.32 -5.17 -18.80
N PRO A 313 2.22 -5.52 -17.84
CA PRO A 313 3.11 -4.53 -17.23
C PRO A 313 4.01 -3.88 -18.30
N ASP A 314 4.34 -2.60 -18.07
CA ASP A 314 5.22 -1.82 -18.95
C ASP A 314 4.70 -1.66 -20.40
N ASP A 315 3.40 -1.87 -20.65
CA ASP A 315 2.76 -1.76 -21.97
C ASP A 315 1.79 -0.55 -22.03
N PRO A 316 2.27 0.64 -22.45
CA PRO A 316 1.42 1.80 -22.58
C PRO A 316 0.38 1.66 -23.71
N GLN A 317 0.61 0.83 -24.74
CA GLN A 317 -0.33 0.61 -25.84
C GLN A 317 -1.57 -0.18 -25.36
N ALA A 318 -1.37 -1.26 -24.60
CA ALA A 318 -2.45 -2.01 -24.00
C ALA A 318 -3.27 -1.13 -23.04
N MET A 319 -2.60 -0.30 -22.24
CA MET A 319 -3.27 0.64 -21.34
C MET A 319 -4.06 1.71 -22.12
N THR A 320 -3.52 2.23 -23.23
CA THR A 320 -4.23 3.12 -24.14
C THR A 320 -5.49 2.46 -24.70
N ALA A 321 -5.39 1.18 -25.12
CA ALA A 321 -6.54 0.44 -25.65
C ALA A 321 -7.65 0.30 -24.61
N ALA A 322 -7.30 -0.01 -23.35
CA ALA A 322 -8.25 -0.08 -22.24
C ALA A 322 -8.93 1.27 -21.97
N MET A 323 -8.15 2.37 -21.92
CA MET A 323 -8.70 3.73 -21.78
C MET A 323 -9.64 4.06 -22.95
N ARG A 324 -9.24 3.76 -24.20
CA ARG A 324 -10.03 4.01 -25.40
C ARG A 324 -11.34 3.22 -25.39
N GLY A 325 -11.33 1.99 -24.89
CA GLY A 325 -12.54 1.18 -24.74
C GLY A 325 -13.59 1.88 -23.86
N LEU A 326 -13.20 2.46 -22.74
CA LEU A 326 -14.12 3.24 -21.90
C LEU A 326 -14.63 4.51 -22.59
N VAL A 327 -13.80 5.16 -23.39
CA VAL A 327 -14.22 6.36 -24.13
C VAL A 327 -15.20 6.02 -25.25
N GLN A 328 -15.01 4.90 -25.93
CA GLN A 328 -15.89 4.43 -27.01
C GLN A 328 -17.21 3.86 -26.48
N SER A 329 -17.24 3.39 -25.23
CA SER A 329 -18.40 2.80 -24.58
C SER A 329 -18.55 3.37 -23.15
N PRO A 330 -19.01 4.62 -23.01
CA PRO A 330 -19.10 5.32 -21.72
C PRO A 330 -19.97 4.60 -20.69
N GLU A 331 -20.96 3.84 -21.13
CA GLU A 331 -21.82 3.01 -20.28
C GLU A 331 -21.03 1.98 -19.47
N LEU A 332 -19.89 1.50 -19.99
CA LEU A 332 -19.01 0.56 -19.27
C LEU A 332 -18.47 1.16 -17.98
N VAL A 333 -18.29 2.48 -17.92
CA VAL A 333 -17.82 3.14 -16.69
C VAL A 333 -18.78 2.86 -15.53
N GLY A 334 -20.09 2.97 -15.78
CA GLY A 334 -21.12 2.68 -14.78
C GLY A 334 -21.22 1.19 -14.44
N VAL A 335 -21.18 0.32 -15.47
CA VAL A 335 -21.29 -1.14 -15.29
C VAL A 335 -20.11 -1.70 -14.49
N LEU A 336 -18.89 -1.41 -14.93
CA LEU A 336 -17.67 -1.84 -14.25
C LEU A 336 -17.55 -1.19 -12.86
N GLY A 337 -17.94 0.08 -12.74
CA GLY A 337 -17.92 0.81 -11.47
C GLY A 337 -18.86 0.22 -10.43
N ALA A 338 -20.05 -0.20 -10.82
CA ALA A 338 -21.01 -0.86 -9.93
C ALA A 338 -20.49 -2.24 -9.45
N ALA A 339 -19.88 -3.02 -10.35
CA ALA A 339 -19.24 -4.28 -9.99
C ALA A 339 -18.01 -4.06 -9.10
N ALA A 340 -17.18 -3.05 -9.40
CA ALA A 340 -16.03 -2.66 -8.60
C ALA A 340 -16.46 -2.26 -7.17
N ARG A 341 -17.53 -1.51 -7.01
CA ARG A 341 -18.09 -1.16 -5.69
C ARG A 341 -18.43 -2.40 -4.87
N LYS A 342 -19.19 -3.33 -5.45
CA LYS A 342 -19.56 -4.59 -4.78
C LYS A 342 -18.34 -5.41 -4.36
N PHE A 343 -17.33 -5.45 -5.21
CA PHE A 343 -16.07 -6.11 -4.92
C PHE A 343 -15.33 -5.44 -3.75
N ALA A 344 -15.19 -4.11 -3.77
CA ALA A 344 -14.53 -3.36 -2.71
C ALA A 344 -15.20 -3.51 -1.34
N GLU A 345 -16.53 -3.60 -1.28
CA GLU A 345 -17.30 -3.81 -0.05
C GLU A 345 -17.00 -5.14 0.66
N THR A 346 -16.40 -6.11 -0.04
CA THR A 346 -15.97 -7.36 0.58
C THR A 346 -14.69 -7.23 1.40
N PHE A 347 -13.96 -6.11 1.26
CA PHE A 347 -12.70 -5.82 1.94
C PHE A 347 -12.89 -4.67 2.93
N THR A 348 -13.21 -4.98 4.18
CA THR A 348 -13.36 -3.96 5.22
C THR A 348 -12.20 -4.00 6.21
N TRP A 349 -11.89 -2.85 6.81
CA TRP A 349 -10.89 -2.78 7.87
C TRP A 349 -11.32 -3.54 9.12
N GLU A 350 -12.63 -3.64 9.39
CA GLU A 350 -13.20 -4.45 10.48
C GLU A 350 -12.89 -5.93 10.29
N ARG A 351 -13.08 -6.44 9.08
CA ARG A 351 -12.72 -7.81 8.72
C ARG A 351 -11.22 -8.05 8.90
N ALA A 352 -10.39 -7.17 8.37
CA ALA A 352 -8.94 -7.28 8.46
C ALA A 352 -8.46 -7.25 9.92
N ALA A 353 -9.04 -6.40 10.77
CA ALA A 353 -8.73 -6.31 12.20
C ALA A 353 -9.15 -7.59 12.95
N ASN A 354 -10.34 -8.12 12.68
CA ASN A 354 -10.84 -9.35 13.30
C ASN A 354 -10.00 -10.57 12.88
N GLU A 355 -9.66 -10.71 11.61
CA GLU A 355 -8.80 -11.79 11.10
C GLU A 355 -7.37 -11.68 11.67
N THR A 356 -6.84 -10.46 11.82
CA THR A 356 -5.55 -10.21 12.48
C THR A 356 -5.62 -10.61 13.95
N LEU A 357 -6.65 -10.18 14.68
CA LEU A 357 -6.81 -10.51 16.10
C LEU A 357 -6.96 -12.03 16.32
N ALA A 358 -7.71 -12.72 15.46
CA ALA A 358 -7.83 -14.18 15.49
C ALA A 358 -6.48 -14.86 15.29
N HIS A 359 -5.69 -14.41 14.31
CA HIS A 359 -4.34 -14.93 14.07
C HIS A 359 -3.41 -14.69 15.27
N LEU A 360 -3.45 -13.49 15.88
CA LEU A 360 -2.65 -13.20 17.07
C LEU A 360 -3.05 -14.09 18.27
N ASN A 361 -4.35 -14.33 18.49
CA ASN A 361 -4.83 -15.24 19.53
C ASN A 361 -4.31 -16.67 19.33
N GLU A 362 -4.33 -17.20 18.10
CA GLU A 362 -3.75 -18.51 17.77
C GLU A 362 -2.25 -18.59 18.11
N VAL A 363 -1.49 -17.53 17.77
CA VAL A 363 -0.05 -17.47 18.05
C VAL A 363 0.22 -17.37 19.55
N VAL A 364 -0.59 -16.64 20.30
CA VAL A 364 -0.43 -16.53 21.76
C VAL A 364 -0.77 -17.87 22.45
N ALA A 365 -1.76 -18.61 21.95
CA ALA A 365 -2.18 -19.89 22.50
C ALA A 365 -1.22 -21.05 22.16
N SER A 366 -0.42 -20.95 21.11
CA SER A 366 0.56 -21.97 20.67
C SER A 366 1.85 -21.94 21.49
#